data_b4341156f4d84848d319c9b4f176586b
#
_entry.id   b4341156f4d84848d319c9b4f176586b
#
_cell.length_a   1.000
_cell.length_b   1.000
_cell.length_c   1.000
_cell.angle_alpha   90.00
_cell.angle_beta   90.00
_cell.angle_gamma   90.00
#
_symmetry.space_group_name_H-M   'P 1'
#
loop_
_entity.id
_entity.type
_entity.pdbx_description
1 polymer ?
#
loop_
_entity_poly.entity_id
_entity_poly.type
_entity_poly.pdbx_seq_one_letter_code
_entity_poly.pdbx_strand_id
1 'polypeptide(L)'
;MSASPSPSALLCSPPVSIVTYTPIALTRKFSALTPSLASKVEEVMHSQDWVLNQESKLDMGYVSTDSDLLSPMFTPLVKLEIDRESPAFQHAFSTLEEIGLKLQGLNLRLYQTGIATLQATLAPTSEAQLTVCWQKIENRDIEQRLSLILQAAGGVMINLLNTSFDTLSKRCKLLTSELTDSDAVLWTGRCYITRVPESTEEAIQAFTIIHECPPNDYEDNEAFFRSGNCLFLNNDISLSLDNRRVLFLLQHYNAMLYAYQQSMSSAYHQLQSLKALSSSRRRKALEKLIQRMVSIRTLEYIRLEFCDSLRGLQGSRKPLANALIDAWEINAVEDSLLDRAAYINNAISSYENQLNRAINKSIEVILMLIGGISLVDITNNFVAASQSVKHDSTWGIYDIFSLMSSENTVNLALIAVLLMALLFAKNK
;
A
#
# COMPACT_ATOMS: atom_id res chain seq x y z
N MET A 1 11.68 -20.84 -31.06
CA MET A 1 11.89 -19.89 -32.16
C MET A 1 10.76 -18.88 -32.10
N SER A 2 10.95 -17.78 -31.38
CA SER A 2 9.99 -16.69 -31.31
C SER A 2 10.13 -15.88 -32.60
N ALA A 3 9.06 -15.76 -33.35
CA ALA A 3 9.03 -14.89 -34.52
C ALA A 3 9.25 -13.45 -34.03
N SER A 4 10.30 -12.79 -34.49
CA SER A 4 10.47 -11.35 -34.36
C SER A 4 9.24 -10.66 -34.96
N PRO A 5 8.71 -9.60 -34.29
CA PRO A 5 7.58 -8.84 -34.83
C PRO A 5 7.92 -8.41 -36.27
N SER A 6 6.96 -8.54 -37.16
CA SER A 6 7.18 -8.16 -38.56
C SER A 6 7.54 -6.67 -38.60
N PRO A 7 8.57 -6.28 -39.39
CA PRO A 7 8.99 -4.87 -39.51
C PRO A 7 7.86 -3.92 -39.92
N SER A 8 6.82 -4.42 -40.54
CA SER A 8 5.64 -3.65 -40.97
C SER A 8 4.75 -3.15 -39.82
N ALA A 9 4.69 -3.84 -38.68
CA ALA A 9 3.93 -3.38 -37.50
C ALA A 9 4.62 -2.21 -36.75
N LEU A 10 5.94 -2.07 -36.96
CA LEU A 10 6.77 -1.05 -36.35
C LEU A 10 6.71 0.32 -37.04
N LEU A 11 6.36 0.31 -38.33
CA LEU A 11 6.30 1.51 -39.19
C LEU A 11 5.02 2.37 -38.96
N CYS A 12 4.01 1.86 -38.27
CA CYS A 12 2.73 2.55 -38.05
C CYS A 12 2.58 3.23 -36.68
N SER A 13 3.64 3.33 -35.92
CA SER A 13 3.56 4.06 -34.62
C SER A 13 3.48 5.56 -34.90
N PRO A 14 2.57 6.29 -34.22
CA PRO A 14 2.43 7.72 -34.45
C PRO A 14 3.72 8.45 -34.08
N PRO A 15 4.02 9.57 -34.74
CA PRO A 15 5.23 10.36 -34.50
C PRO A 15 5.28 10.94 -33.09
N VAL A 16 4.12 11.17 -32.49
CA VAL A 16 3.97 11.53 -31.07
C VAL A 16 3.00 10.58 -30.42
N SER A 17 3.33 10.10 -29.25
CA SER A 17 2.44 9.29 -28.42
C SER A 17 2.53 9.69 -26.95
N ILE A 18 1.41 9.61 -26.26
CA ILE A 18 1.33 9.81 -24.80
C ILE A 18 0.98 8.46 -24.19
N VAL A 19 1.90 7.90 -23.45
CA VAL A 19 1.64 6.69 -22.67
C VAL A 19 1.29 7.10 -21.24
N THR A 20 0.09 6.75 -20.80
CA THR A 20 -0.38 7.12 -19.47
C THR A 20 -0.26 5.96 -18.51
N TYR A 21 -0.07 6.27 -17.24
CA TYR A 21 -0.01 5.33 -16.14
C TYR A 21 -0.99 5.77 -15.08
N THR A 22 -2.00 4.94 -14.83
CA THR A 22 -3.03 5.18 -13.83
C THR A 22 -2.99 4.04 -12.81
N PRO A 23 -2.15 4.15 -11.77
CA PRO A 23 -2.08 3.15 -10.73
C PRO A 23 -3.36 3.18 -9.88
N ILE A 24 -3.83 2.00 -9.52
CA ILE A 24 -5.04 1.75 -8.74
C ILE A 24 -4.65 0.92 -7.53
N ALA A 25 -4.97 1.37 -6.34
CA ALA A 25 -4.88 0.57 -5.13
C ALA A 25 -6.20 -0.16 -4.91
N LEU A 26 -6.12 -1.47 -4.66
CA LEU A 26 -7.26 -2.35 -4.47
C LEU A 26 -7.32 -2.83 -3.02
N THR A 27 -8.52 -2.94 -2.49
CA THR A 27 -8.78 -3.50 -1.14
C THR A 27 -8.53 -5.00 -1.05
N ARG A 28 -8.33 -5.65 -2.19
CA ARG A 28 -8.09 -7.09 -2.31
C ARG A 28 -6.71 -7.36 -2.91
N LYS A 29 -6.00 -8.35 -2.36
CA LYS A 29 -4.71 -8.82 -2.86
C LYS A 29 -4.67 -10.35 -2.91
N PHE A 30 -3.68 -10.90 -3.59
CA PHE A 30 -3.49 -12.34 -3.71
C PHE A 30 -2.59 -12.87 -2.59
N SER A 31 -2.88 -14.09 -2.09
CA SER A 31 -2.19 -14.66 -0.92
C SER A 31 -0.74 -15.03 -1.19
N ALA A 32 -0.44 -15.53 -2.37
CA ALA A 32 0.90 -15.89 -2.83
C ALA A 32 0.91 -16.05 -4.36
N LEU A 33 2.03 -15.75 -4.98
CA LEU A 33 2.22 -16.02 -6.41
C LEU A 33 2.57 -17.49 -6.59
N THR A 34 1.59 -18.27 -7.08
CA THR A 34 1.82 -19.65 -7.52
C THR A 34 1.43 -19.77 -8.99
N PRO A 35 2.08 -20.64 -9.78
CA PRO A 35 1.69 -20.85 -11.17
C PRO A 35 0.20 -21.18 -11.33
N SER A 36 -0.34 -21.97 -10.40
CA SER A 36 -1.76 -22.35 -10.39
C SER A 36 -2.69 -21.16 -10.09
N LEU A 37 -2.26 -20.20 -9.28
CA LEU A 37 -3.03 -18.98 -9.03
C LEU A 37 -3.00 -18.06 -10.24
N ALA A 38 -1.82 -17.84 -10.82
CA ALA A 38 -1.67 -17.02 -12.02
C ALA A 38 -2.58 -17.53 -13.16
N SER A 39 -2.55 -18.85 -13.43
CA SER A 39 -3.40 -19.46 -14.44
C SER A 39 -4.90 -19.30 -14.18
N LYS A 40 -5.35 -19.42 -12.91
CA LYS A 40 -6.76 -19.19 -12.56
C LYS A 40 -7.19 -17.75 -12.71
N VAL A 41 -6.33 -16.81 -12.34
CA VAL A 41 -6.60 -15.38 -12.50
C VAL A 41 -6.67 -15.04 -13.99
N GLU A 42 -5.73 -15.53 -14.77
CA GLU A 42 -5.68 -15.35 -16.21
C GLU A 42 -6.95 -15.92 -16.89
N GLU A 43 -7.35 -17.14 -16.56
CA GLU A 43 -8.58 -17.76 -17.08
C GLU A 43 -9.83 -16.91 -16.80
N VAL A 44 -9.99 -16.43 -15.56
CA VAL A 44 -11.14 -15.61 -15.19
C VAL A 44 -11.09 -14.24 -15.86
N MET A 45 -9.92 -13.63 -15.97
CA MET A 45 -9.78 -12.33 -16.60
C MET A 45 -10.02 -12.39 -18.11
N HIS A 46 -9.50 -13.41 -18.78
CA HIS A 46 -9.75 -13.62 -20.22
C HIS A 46 -11.19 -14.01 -20.55
N SER A 47 -11.97 -14.46 -19.58
CA SER A 47 -13.41 -14.72 -19.77
C SER A 47 -14.28 -13.47 -19.70
N GLN A 48 -13.69 -12.31 -19.42
CA GLN A 48 -14.44 -11.05 -19.34
C GLN A 48 -14.64 -10.46 -20.75
N ASP A 49 -15.80 -9.87 -20.98
CA ASP A 49 -16.21 -9.25 -22.25
C ASP A 49 -15.46 -7.95 -22.59
N TRP A 50 -14.79 -7.36 -21.61
CA TRP A 50 -13.96 -6.17 -21.76
C TRP A 50 -12.48 -6.46 -22.04
N VAL A 51 -12.08 -7.73 -22.09
CA VAL A 51 -10.72 -8.18 -22.41
C VAL A 51 -10.67 -8.68 -23.85
N LEU A 52 -9.71 -8.18 -24.61
CA LEU A 52 -9.45 -8.72 -25.95
C LEU A 52 -8.88 -10.13 -25.83
N ASN A 53 -9.62 -11.11 -26.36
CA ASN A 53 -9.24 -12.52 -26.38
C ASN A 53 -8.21 -12.84 -27.49
N GLN A 54 -7.40 -11.89 -27.87
CA GLN A 54 -6.24 -12.20 -28.68
C GLN A 54 -5.17 -12.75 -27.74
N GLU A 55 -4.46 -13.79 -28.17
CA GLU A 55 -3.10 -14.07 -27.70
C GLU A 55 -2.22 -12.87 -28.05
N SER A 56 -2.58 -11.70 -27.56
CA SER A 56 -1.63 -10.63 -27.45
C SER A 56 -0.62 -11.16 -26.46
N LYS A 57 0.38 -11.83 -26.95
CA LYS A 57 1.70 -11.68 -26.38
C LYS A 57 1.87 -10.18 -26.36
N LEU A 58 1.33 -9.56 -25.31
CA LEU A 58 1.72 -8.22 -24.92
C LEU A 58 3.22 -8.33 -24.91
N ASP A 59 3.81 -8.02 -26.06
CA ASP A 59 5.23 -8.03 -26.24
C ASP A 59 5.73 -6.83 -25.43
N MET A 60 5.71 -7.07 -24.13
CA MET A 60 6.15 -6.14 -23.12
C MET A 60 7.65 -5.98 -23.21
N GLY A 61 8.26 -6.55 -24.26
CA GLY A 61 9.69 -6.62 -24.39
C GLY A 61 10.37 -7.31 -23.19
N TYR A 62 9.59 -7.98 -22.32
CA TYR A 62 10.18 -8.92 -21.38
C TYR A 62 10.60 -10.13 -22.21
N VAL A 63 11.86 -10.16 -22.57
CA VAL A 63 12.50 -11.43 -22.93
C VAL A 63 12.34 -12.29 -21.68
N SER A 64 12.05 -13.57 -21.85
CA SER A 64 11.91 -14.54 -20.76
C SER A 64 13.07 -14.52 -19.75
N THR A 65 14.24 -14.07 -20.18
CA THR A 65 15.44 -13.88 -19.37
C THR A 65 15.37 -12.70 -18.40
N ASP A 66 14.54 -11.69 -18.64
CA ASP A 66 14.43 -10.52 -17.72
C ASP A 66 13.38 -10.72 -16.64
N SER A 67 12.40 -11.62 -16.84
CA SER A 67 11.41 -11.94 -15.80
C SER A 67 12.03 -12.69 -14.62
N ASP A 68 13.15 -13.37 -14.84
CA ASP A 68 13.88 -14.11 -13.81
C ASP A 68 14.70 -13.18 -12.90
N LEU A 69 14.93 -11.92 -13.32
CA LEU A 69 15.69 -10.92 -12.58
C LEU A 69 14.82 -10.01 -11.71
N LEU A 70 13.52 -9.91 -12.02
CA LEU A 70 12.60 -9.11 -11.22
C LEU A 70 12.01 -9.96 -10.10
N SER A 71 11.95 -9.37 -8.91
CA SER A 71 11.20 -9.95 -7.81
C SER A 71 9.75 -10.25 -8.23
N PRO A 72 9.15 -11.35 -7.74
CA PRO A 72 7.73 -11.64 -7.94
C PRO A 72 6.79 -10.48 -7.56
N MET A 73 7.21 -9.61 -6.63
CA MET A 73 6.42 -8.43 -6.24
C MET A 73 6.32 -7.38 -7.35
N PHE A 74 7.35 -7.30 -8.20
CA PHE A 74 7.43 -6.34 -9.32
C PHE A 74 7.05 -6.96 -10.66
N THR A 75 6.77 -8.26 -10.68
CA THR A 75 6.27 -8.96 -11.86
C THR A 75 4.74 -8.92 -11.84
N PRO A 76 4.07 -8.41 -12.88
CA PRO A 76 2.63 -8.46 -12.95
C PRO A 76 2.13 -9.90 -12.97
N LEU A 77 1.12 -10.18 -12.16
CA LEU A 77 0.44 -11.47 -12.11
C LEU A 77 -0.27 -11.76 -13.44
N VAL A 78 -0.93 -10.72 -13.98
CA VAL A 78 -1.65 -10.77 -15.25
C VAL A 78 -1.42 -9.48 -16.01
N LYS A 79 -1.29 -9.60 -17.33
CA LYS A 79 -1.23 -8.51 -18.30
C LYS A 79 -2.36 -8.71 -19.29
N LEU A 80 -3.23 -7.73 -19.41
CA LEU A 80 -4.41 -7.81 -20.28
C LEU A 80 -4.40 -6.65 -21.26
N GLU A 81 -4.74 -6.95 -22.51
CA GLU A 81 -5.19 -5.95 -23.44
C GLU A 81 -6.69 -5.76 -23.29
N ILE A 82 -7.13 -4.53 -23.17
CA ILE A 82 -8.52 -4.19 -22.93
C ILE A 82 -9.16 -3.75 -24.23
N ASP A 83 -10.36 -4.23 -24.47
CA ASP A 83 -11.14 -3.78 -25.62
C ASP A 83 -11.52 -2.30 -25.43
N ARG A 84 -10.86 -1.44 -26.22
CA ARG A 84 -11.11 0.00 -26.21
C ARG A 84 -12.51 0.36 -26.73
N GLU A 85 -13.11 -0.52 -27.52
CA GLU A 85 -14.48 -0.37 -28.06
C GLU A 85 -15.54 -0.86 -27.07
N SER A 86 -15.13 -1.42 -25.93
CA SER A 86 -16.07 -1.82 -24.86
C SER A 86 -16.90 -0.62 -24.39
N PRO A 87 -18.22 -0.75 -24.28
CA PRO A 87 -19.12 0.34 -23.85
C PRO A 87 -18.70 0.99 -22.52
N ALA A 88 -18.10 0.20 -21.62
CA ALA A 88 -17.63 0.70 -20.34
C ALA A 88 -16.55 1.79 -20.50
N PHE A 89 -15.63 1.64 -21.45
CA PHE A 89 -14.54 2.58 -21.69
C PHE A 89 -14.87 3.65 -22.72
N GLN A 90 -15.74 3.36 -23.69
CA GLN A 90 -16.20 4.35 -24.66
C GLN A 90 -16.73 5.62 -23.99
N HIS A 91 -17.53 5.45 -22.93
CA HIS A 91 -18.04 6.60 -22.19
C HIS A 91 -16.93 7.38 -21.47
N ALA A 92 -15.99 6.69 -20.84
CA ALA A 92 -14.87 7.33 -20.11
C ALA A 92 -13.96 8.14 -21.05
N PHE A 93 -13.75 7.65 -22.28
CA PHE A 93 -12.87 8.29 -23.26
C PHE A 93 -13.62 9.11 -24.33
N SER A 94 -14.94 9.29 -24.20
CA SER A 94 -15.78 9.98 -25.21
C SER A 94 -15.34 11.42 -25.54
N THR A 95 -14.74 12.11 -24.57
CA THR A 95 -14.29 13.50 -24.72
C THR A 95 -12.82 13.64 -25.16
N LEU A 96 -12.11 12.54 -25.42
CA LEU A 96 -10.71 12.61 -25.86
C LEU A 96 -10.56 13.37 -27.19
N GLU A 97 -11.46 13.16 -28.13
CA GLU A 97 -11.41 13.82 -29.43
C GLU A 97 -11.61 15.32 -29.34
N GLU A 98 -12.37 15.81 -28.35
CA GLU A 98 -12.55 17.26 -28.08
C GLU A 98 -11.23 17.94 -27.71
N ILE A 99 -10.31 17.19 -27.07
CA ILE A 99 -8.97 17.68 -26.73
C ILE A 99 -7.92 17.30 -27.79
N GLY A 100 -8.36 16.80 -28.95
CA GLY A 100 -7.50 16.46 -30.08
C GLY A 100 -6.67 15.19 -29.93
N LEU A 101 -7.06 14.29 -29.04
CA LEU A 101 -6.43 13.01 -28.80
C LEU A 101 -7.36 11.85 -29.16
N LYS A 102 -6.77 10.71 -29.53
CA LYS A 102 -7.48 9.45 -29.75
C LYS A 102 -6.82 8.32 -28.98
N LEU A 103 -7.63 7.41 -28.47
CA LEU A 103 -7.17 6.20 -27.79
C LEU A 103 -6.67 5.20 -28.83
N GLN A 104 -5.42 4.74 -28.69
CA GLN A 104 -4.81 3.74 -29.56
C GLN A 104 -4.77 2.36 -28.93
N GLY A 105 -4.56 2.30 -27.62
CA GLY A 105 -4.48 1.05 -26.89
C GLY A 105 -4.79 1.24 -25.41
N LEU A 106 -5.31 0.20 -24.80
CA LEU A 106 -5.63 0.17 -23.39
C LEU A 106 -5.17 -1.15 -22.79
N ASN A 107 -4.36 -1.09 -21.75
CA ASN A 107 -3.74 -2.26 -21.14
C ASN A 107 -3.90 -2.22 -19.62
N LEU A 108 -4.02 -3.38 -19.00
CA LEU A 108 -4.05 -3.54 -17.55
C LEU A 108 -2.91 -4.45 -17.11
N ARG A 109 -2.27 -4.07 -16.03
CA ARG A 109 -1.37 -4.93 -15.25
C ARG A 109 -1.91 -5.07 -13.84
N LEU A 110 -2.04 -6.29 -13.40
CA LEU A 110 -2.48 -6.62 -12.05
C LEU A 110 -1.33 -7.26 -11.30
N TYR A 111 -1.00 -6.74 -10.13
CA TYR A 111 0.10 -7.23 -9.29
C TYR A 111 -0.42 -7.97 -8.07
N GLN A 112 0.42 -8.85 -7.54
CA GLN A 112 0.11 -9.62 -6.33
C GLN A 112 -0.19 -8.73 -5.12
N THR A 113 0.43 -7.56 -5.06
CA THR A 113 0.33 -6.60 -3.96
C THR A 113 -1.05 -5.97 -3.78
N GLY A 114 -1.96 -6.13 -4.75
CA GLY A 114 -3.23 -5.40 -4.80
C GLY A 114 -3.11 -4.05 -5.48
N ILE A 115 -2.02 -3.81 -6.18
CA ILE A 115 -1.89 -2.68 -7.11
C ILE A 115 -2.25 -3.17 -8.51
N ALA A 116 -3.02 -2.38 -9.22
CA ALA A 116 -3.24 -2.51 -10.65
C ALA A 116 -2.75 -1.24 -11.36
N THR A 117 -2.31 -1.36 -12.59
CA THR A 117 -1.92 -0.20 -13.41
C THR A 117 -2.67 -0.25 -14.73
N LEU A 118 -3.56 0.73 -14.94
CA LEU A 118 -4.21 0.97 -16.21
C LEU A 118 -3.29 1.85 -17.05
N GLN A 119 -2.97 1.39 -18.25
CA GLN A 119 -2.15 2.11 -19.22
C GLN A 119 -2.99 2.44 -20.45
N ALA A 120 -3.15 3.71 -20.79
CA ALA A 120 -3.70 4.12 -22.07
C ALA A 120 -2.58 4.67 -22.96
N THR A 121 -2.59 4.29 -24.23
CA THR A 121 -1.74 4.87 -25.27
C THR A 121 -2.60 5.79 -26.12
N LEU A 122 -2.24 7.06 -26.13
CA LEU A 122 -2.95 8.12 -26.82
C LEU A 122 -2.10 8.68 -27.94
N ALA A 123 -2.75 9.14 -28.99
CA ALA A 123 -2.10 9.83 -30.11
C ALA A 123 -2.93 11.03 -30.55
N PRO A 124 -2.32 12.02 -31.22
CA PRO A 124 -3.04 13.08 -31.89
C PRO A 124 -4.06 12.55 -32.90
N THR A 125 -5.19 13.23 -33.05
CA THR A 125 -6.25 12.83 -33.99
C THR A 125 -5.84 12.98 -35.46
N SER A 126 -4.88 13.87 -35.78
CA SER A 126 -4.37 14.07 -37.15
C SER A 126 -2.87 14.40 -37.16
N GLU A 127 -2.14 13.91 -38.17
CA GLU A 127 -0.70 14.20 -38.32
C GLU A 127 -0.39 15.68 -38.58
N ALA A 128 -1.29 16.42 -39.23
CA ALA A 128 -1.15 17.86 -39.45
C ALA A 128 -1.26 18.71 -38.15
N GLN A 129 -1.58 18.07 -37.01
CA GLN A 129 -1.78 18.77 -35.74
C GLN A 129 -0.66 18.51 -34.71
N LEU A 130 0.51 18.06 -35.13
CA LEU A 130 1.63 17.83 -34.20
C LEU A 130 2.01 19.07 -33.42
N THR A 131 2.24 20.20 -34.09
CA THR A 131 2.49 21.50 -33.46
C THR A 131 1.31 21.93 -32.61
N VAL A 132 0.09 21.72 -33.12
CA VAL A 132 -1.15 22.01 -32.39
C VAL A 132 -1.31 21.08 -31.17
N CYS A 133 -0.78 19.85 -31.20
CA CYS A 133 -0.81 18.95 -30.05
C CYS A 133 0.03 19.50 -28.91
N TRP A 134 1.25 19.94 -29.16
CA TRP A 134 2.11 20.53 -28.13
C TRP A 134 1.54 21.84 -27.59
N GLN A 135 1.06 22.73 -28.43
CA GLN A 135 0.38 23.96 -28.01
C GLN A 135 -0.89 23.69 -27.19
N LYS A 136 -1.60 22.61 -27.50
CA LYS A 136 -2.74 22.18 -26.67
C LYS A 136 -2.30 21.58 -25.33
N ILE A 137 -1.22 20.82 -25.31
CA ILE A 137 -0.67 20.20 -24.09
C ILE A 137 -0.14 21.30 -23.14
N GLU A 138 0.36 22.43 -23.66
CA GLU A 138 0.71 23.61 -22.86
C GLU A 138 -0.49 24.18 -22.08
N ASN A 139 -1.70 23.93 -22.54
CA ASN A 139 -2.90 24.41 -21.87
C ASN A 139 -3.24 23.51 -20.67
N ARG A 140 -3.12 24.06 -19.48
CA ARG A 140 -3.47 23.38 -18.22
C ARG A 140 -4.88 22.83 -18.18
N ASP A 141 -5.83 23.48 -18.86
CA ASP A 141 -7.22 22.99 -18.92
C ASP A 141 -7.30 21.65 -19.63
N ILE A 142 -6.49 21.43 -20.68
CA ILE A 142 -6.43 20.17 -21.39
C ILE A 142 -5.77 19.10 -20.53
N GLU A 143 -4.71 19.46 -19.82
CA GLU A 143 -4.02 18.59 -18.89
C GLU A 143 -4.94 18.15 -17.74
N GLN A 144 -5.72 19.05 -17.20
CA GLN A 144 -6.75 18.73 -16.19
C GLN A 144 -7.86 17.84 -16.76
N ARG A 145 -8.36 18.16 -17.97
CA ARG A 145 -9.37 17.31 -18.64
C ARG A 145 -8.83 15.89 -18.89
N LEU A 146 -7.60 15.77 -19.37
CA LEU A 146 -6.96 14.46 -19.55
C LEU A 146 -6.84 13.70 -18.23
N SER A 147 -6.47 14.40 -17.14
CA SER A 147 -6.44 13.81 -15.80
C SER A 147 -7.80 13.27 -15.39
N LEU A 148 -8.87 14.05 -15.60
CA LEU A 148 -10.23 13.62 -15.24
C LEU A 148 -10.70 12.43 -16.08
N ILE A 149 -10.39 12.41 -17.39
CA ILE A 149 -10.68 11.25 -18.27
C ILE A 149 -9.98 10.00 -17.76
N LEU A 150 -8.70 10.09 -17.45
CA LEU A 150 -7.92 8.96 -16.95
C LEU A 150 -8.37 8.49 -15.57
N GLN A 151 -8.75 9.41 -14.69
CA GLN A 151 -9.35 9.07 -13.39
C GLN A 151 -10.69 8.37 -13.56
N ALA A 152 -11.55 8.83 -14.48
CA ALA A 152 -12.82 8.20 -14.79
C ALA A 152 -12.61 6.77 -15.34
N ALA A 153 -11.66 6.59 -16.27
CA ALA A 153 -11.29 5.28 -16.79
C ALA A 153 -10.75 4.35 -15.70
N GLY A 154 -9.94 4.88 -14.77
CA GLY A 154 -9.51 4.14 -13.58
C GLY A 154 -10.67 3.71 -12.69
N GLY A 155 -11.66 4.58 -12.49
CA GLY A 155 -12.89 4.27 -11.75
C GLY A 155 -13.71 3.15 -12.42
N VAL A 156 -13.86 3.19 -13.74
CA VAL A 156 -14.47 2.10 -14.51
C VAL A 156 -13.71 0.79 -14.29
N MET A 157 -12.38 0.83 -14.36
CA MET A 157 -11.53 -0.35 -14.15
C MET A 157 -11.70 -0.93 -12.74
N ILE A 158 -11.80 -0.11 -11.70
CA ILE A 158 -12.07 -0.57 -10.32
C ILE A 158 -13.36 -1.39 -10.28
N ASN A 159 -14.44 -0.91 -10.89
CA ASN A 159 -15.72 -1.61 -10.91
C ASN A 159 -15.62 -2.96 -11.64
N LEU A 160 -14.94 -3.00 -12.77
CA LEU A 160 -14.74 -4.23 -13.56
C LEU A 160 -13.88 -5.25 -12.79
N LEU A 161 -12.81 -4.79 -12.14
CA LEU A 161 -11.97 -5.65 -11.30
C LEU A 161 -12.73 -6.20 -10.10
N ASN A 162 -13.56 -5.41 -9.44
CA ASN A 162 -14.35 -5.87 -8.32
C ASN A 162 -15.33 -6.98 -8.72
N THR A 163 -15.99 -6.83 -9.85
CA THR A 163 -16.86 -7.86 -10.42
C THR A 163 -16.09 -9.15 -10.71
N SER A 164 -14.90 -9.01 -11.30
CA SER A 164 -14.00 -10.14 -11.59
C SER A 164 -13.50 -10.81 -10.31
N PHE A 165 -13.16 -10.03 -9.27
CA PHE A 165 -12.73 -10.55 -7.96
C PHE A 165 -13.84 -11.29 -7.21
N ASP A 166 -15.08 -10.91 -7.38
CA ASP A 166 -16.21 -11.65 -6.82
C ASP A 166 -16.33 -13.05 -7.46
N THR A 167 -16.02 -13.17 -8.74
CA THR A 167 -15.91 -14.46 -9.43
C THR A 167 -14.66 -15.23 -8.99
N LEU A 168 -13.52 -14.56 -8.88
CA LEU A 168 -12.25 -15.15 -8.42
C LEU A 168 -12.33 -15.66 -6.98
N SER A 169 -13.03 -14.95 -6.10
CA SER A 169 -13.17 -15.34 -4.68
C SER A 169 -13.79 -16.72 -4.48
N LYS A 170 -14.56 -17.19 -5.46
CA LYS A 170 -15.15 -18.54 -5.48
C LYS A 170 -14.13 -19.63 -5.88
N ARG A 171 -13.02 -19.26 -6.53
CA ARG A 171 -12.01 -20.17 -7.08
C ARG A 171 -10.69 -20.12 -6.34
N CYS A 172 -10.37 -18.99 -5.72
CA CYS A 172 -9.11 -18.80 -4.97
C CYS A 172 -9.30 -17.91 -3.76
N LYS A 173 -8.40 -18.03 -2.79
CA LYS A 173 -8.41 -17.19 -1.60
C LYS A 173 -7.80 -15.82 -1.91
N LEU A 174 -8.63 -14.80 -1.88
CA LEU A 174 -8.20 -13.41 -1.85
C LEU A 174 -8.02 -12.95 -0.40
N LEU A 175 -7.03 -12.11 -0.17
CA LEU A 175 -6.76 -11.46 1.11
C LEU A 175 -7.21 -10.01 1.05
N THR A 176 -7.50 -9.43 2.20
CA THR A 176 -7.67 -7.99 2.32
C THR A 176 -6.30 -7.32 2.14
N SER A 177 -6.25 -6.29 1.31
CA SER A 177 -5.06 -5.47 1.16
C SER A 177 -4.93 -4.55 2.38
N GLU A 178 -3.71 -4.40 2.86
CA GLU A 178 -3.40 -3.44 3.93
C GLU A 178 -2.97 -2.07 3.36
N LEU A 179 -2.84 -1.98 2.04
CA LEU A 179 -2.40 -0.76 1.36
C LEU A 179 -3.46 0.33 1.37
N THR A 180 -4.73 -0.05 1.34
CA THR A 180 -5.84 0.90 1.27
C THR A 180 -7.09 0.39 1.96
N ASP A 181 -7.89 1.33 2.50
CA ASP A 181 -9.20 1.05 3.09
C ASP A 181 -10.33 1.07 2.05
N SER A 182 -10.09 1.64 0.88
CA SER A 182 -11.02 1.71 -0.25
C SER A 182 -10.27 1.64 -1.57
N ASP A 183 -10.89 1.02 -2.58
CA ASP A 183 -10.34 1.02 -3.93
C ASP A 183 -10.24 2.45 -4.45
N ALA A 184 -9.08 2.83 -4.97
CA ALA A 184 -8.84 4.20 -5.40
C ALA A 184 -7.83 4.28 -6.54
N VAL A 185 -8.05 5.22 -7.44
CA VAL A 185 -7.03 5.69 -8.37
C VAL A 185 -6.05 6.56 -7.59
N LEU A 186 -4.77 6.22 -7.64
CA LEU A 186 -3.74 6.91 -6.86
C LEU A 186 -3.32 8.23 -7.52
N TRP A 187 -2.99 8.19 -8.82
CA TRP A 187 -2.69 9.35 -9.65
C TRP A 187 -2.79 9.00 -11.13
N THR A 188 -2.47 9.98 -11.99
CA THR A 188 -2.32 9.77 -13.42
C THR A 188 -0.96 10.31 -13.86
N GLY A 189 -0.05 9.42 -14.24
CA GLY A 189 1.26 9.78 -14.80
C GLY A 189 1.24 9.76 -16.32
N ARG A 190 2.12 10.51 -16.95
CA ARG A 190 2.21 10.60 -18.41
C ARG A 190 3.65 10.52 -18.87
N CYS A 191 3.83 9.76 -19.93
CA CYS A 191 5.08 9.67 -20.65
C CYS A 191 4.84 10.17 -22.06
N TYR A 192 5.36 11.33 -22.38
CA TYR A 192 5.33 11.90 -23.72
C TYR A 192 6.51 11.34 -24.52
N ILE A 193 6.24 10.87 -25.72
CA ILE A 193 7.24 10.28 -26.61
C ILE A 193 7.12 10.98 -27.95
N THR A 194 8.18 11.67 -28.38
CA THR A 194 8.27 12.23 -29.73
C THR A 194 9.40 11.57 -30.51
N ARG A 195 9.17 11.34 -31.79
CA ARG A 195 10.12 10.78 -32.74
C ARG A 195 10.45 11.76 -33.89
N VAL A 196 9.87 12.94 -33.82
CA VAL A 196 10.02 13.96 -34.86
C VAL A 196 11.01 15.01 -34.36
N PRO A 197 12.21 15.10 -34.97
CA PRO A 197 13.23 16.06 -34.57
C PRO A 197 12.73 17.52 -34.60
N GLU A 198 11.88 17.85 -35.56
CA GLU A 198 11.34 19.20 -35.75
C GLU A 198 10.41 19.64 -34.61
N SER A 199 9.87 18.71 -33.83
CA SER A 199 8.98 19.03 -32.70
C SER A 199 9.70 19.00 -31.33
N THR A 200 11.01 18.86 -31.29
CA THR A 200 11.77 18.67 -30.04
C THR A 200 11.70 19.92 -29.16
N GLU A 201 11.96 21.10 -29.72
CA GLU A 201 11.91 22.36 -28.96
C GLU A 201 10.51 22.65 -28.42
N GLU A 202 9.50 22.43 -29.25
CA GLU A 202 8.09 22.60 -28.86
C GLU A 202 7.70 21.62 -27.74
N ALA A 203 8.16 20.39 -27.81
CA ALA A 203 7.91 19.37 -26.79
C ALA A 203 8.56 19.76 -25.44
N ILE A 204 9.81 20.22 -25.46
CA ILE A 204 10.53 20.69 -24.28
C ILE A 204 9.82 21.91 -23.67
N GLN A 205 9.45 22.88 -24.51
CA GLN A 205 8.73 24.06 -24.05
C GLN A 205 7.39 23.69 -23.41
N ALA A 206 6.58 22.85 -24.07
CA ALA A 206 5.31 22.38 -23.54
C ALA A 206 5.49 21.67 -22.18
N PHE A 207 6.47 20.76 -22.10
CA PHE A 207 6.76 20.03 -20.87
C PHE A 207 7.20 20.96 -19.73
N THR A 208 8.04 21.96 -20.03
CA THR A 208 8.51 22.97 -19.07
C THR A 208 7.35 23.82 -18.55
N ILE A 209 6.44 24.26 -19.44
CA ILE A 209 5.28 25.08 -19.06
C ILE A 209 4.32 24.30 -18.16
N ILE A 210 4.00 23.04 -18.51
CA ILE A 210 3.09 22.20 -17.74
C ILE A 210 3.62 21.98 -16.32
N HIS A 211 4.93 21.75 -16.18
CA HIS A 211 5.56 21.40 -14.91
C HIS A 211 6.12 22.59 -14.14
N GLU A 212 5.95 23.83 -14.63
CA GLU A 212 6.33 25.12 -13.99
C GLU A 212 7.82 25.26 -13.63
N CYS A 213 8.66 24.35 -14.06
CA CYS A 213 10.09 24.40 -13.80
C CYS A 213 10.83 23.61 -14.87
N PRO A 214 12.11 23.94 -15.13
CA PRO A 214 12.91 23.17 -16.07
C PRO A 214 12.94 21.71 -15.62
N PRO A 215 12.71 20.77 -16.52
CA PRO A 215 12.84 19.34 -16.23
C PRO A 215 14.30 18.97 -15.98
N ASN A 216 14.53 17.87 -15.26
CA ASN A 216 15.87 17.32 -15.13
C ASN A 216 16.26 16.62 -16.45
N ASP A 217 17.49 16.85 -16.86
CA ASP A 217 18.05 16.26 -18.06
C ASP A 217 18.55 14.83 -17.81
N TYR A 218 18.49 14.03 -18.83
CA TYR A 218 19.07 12.69 -18.86
C TYR A 218 19.74 12.47 -20.21
N GLU A 219 20.97 11.98 -20.21
CA GLU A 219 21.78 11.64 -21.40
C GLU A 219 21.61 12.65 -22.56
N ASP A 220 22.38 13.70 -22.56
CA ASP A 220 22.48 14.70 -23.65
C ASP A 220 21.11 15.27 -24.12
N ASN A 221 20.17 15.46 -23.21
CA ASN A 221 18.81 15.96 -23.48
C ASN A 221 17.90 15.01 -24.27
N GLU A 222 18.12 13.69 -24.20
CA GLU A 222 17.22 12.73 -24.81
C GLU A 222 15.96 12.47 -24.00
N ALA A 223 15.97 12.77 -22.70
CA ALA A 223 14.82 12.61 -21.81
C ALA A 223 14.75 13.66 -20.71
N PHE A 224 13.53 13.99 -20.30
CA PHE A 224 13.24 14.93 -19.21
C PHE A 224 12.25 14.30 -18.24
N PHE A 225 12.45 14.52 -16.93
CA PHE A 225 11.66 13.88 -15.89
C PHE A 225 11.13 14.88 -14.88
N ARG A 226 9.87 14.73 -14.48
CA ARG A 226 9.26 15.57 -13.44
C ARG A 226 8.05 14.91 -12.78
N SER A 227 8.05 14.84 -11.44
CA SER A 227 6.87 14.49 -10.61
C SER A 227 6.01 13.33 -11.17
N GLY A 228 6.62 12.20 -11.52
CA GLY A 228 5.91 11.04 -12.07
C GLY A 228 5.59 11.13 -13.58
N ASN A 229 5.97 12.23 -14.24
CA ASN A 229 5.85 12.42 -15.68
C ASN A 229 7.22 12.40 -16.35
N CYS A 230 7.25 12.11 -17.64
CA CYS A 230 8.49 12.11 -18.43
C CYS A 230 8.23 12.50 -19.87
N LEU A 231 9.28 13.01 -20.52
CA LEU A 231 9.34 13.30 -21.94
C LEU A 231 10.57 12.58 -22.51
N PHE A 232 10.38 11.78 -23.53
CA PHE A 232 11.45 11.15 -24.31
C PHE A 232 11.48 11.74 -25.72
N LEU A 233 12.67 12.17 -26.14
CA LEU A 233 12.90 12.78 -27.44
C LEU A 233 13.59 11.78 -28.36
N ASN A 234 13.25 11.81 -29.63
CA ASN A 234 13.90 11.03 -30.72
C ASN A 234 14.07 9.53 -30.37
N ASN A 235 13.12 8.95 -29.67
CA ASN A 235 13.25 7.63 -29.08
C ASN A 235 13.15 6.54 -30.15
N ASP A 236 14.20 5.77 -30.35
CA ASP A 236 14.17 4.54 -31.13
C ASP A 236 13.21 3.53 -30.48
N ILE A 237 12.65 2.64 -31.29
CA ILE A 237 11.64 1.66 -30.84
C ILE A 237 12.22 0.70 -29.79
N SER A 238 13.48 0.30 -29.93
CA SER A 238 14.17 -0.57 -28.98
C SER A 238 14.39 0.10 -27.63
N LEU A 239 14.87 1.34 -27.65
CA LEU A 239 14.98 2.19 -26.46
C LEU A 239 13.63 2.46 -25.80
N SER A 240 12.58 2.64 -26.62
CA SER A 240 11.21 2.81 -26.13
C SER A 240 10.73 1.62 -25.29
N LEU A 241 11.07 0.39 -25.67
CA LEU A 241 10.69 -0.81 -24.92
C LEU A 241 11.44 -0.91 -23.58
N ASP A 242 12.73 -0.65 -23.57
CA ASP A 242 13.57 -0.68 -22.37
C ASP A 242 13.18 0.45 -21.40
N ASN A 243 12.93 1.64 -21.90
CA ASN A 243 12.45 2.77 -21.11
C ASN A 243 11.09 2.48 -20.46
N ARG A 244 10.17 1.83 -21.21
CA ARG A 244 8.87 1.41 -20.65
C ARG A 244 9.03 0.42 -19.51
N ARG A 245 9.97 -0.51 -19.58
CA ARG A 245 10.25 -1.48 -18.49
C ARG A 245 10.65 -0.76 -17.21
N VAL A 246 11.62 0.15 -17.32
CA VAL A 246 12.09 0.95 -16.18
C VAL A 246 10.96 1.79 -15.62
N LEU A 247 10.18 2.46 -16.48
CA LEU A 247 9.04 3.25 -16.06
C LEU A 247 8.00 2.41 -15.32
N PHE A 248 7.70 1.20 -15.79
CA PHE A 248 6.74 0.35 -15.10
C PHE A 248 7.22 -0.11 -13.74
N LEU A 249 8.48 -0.49 -13.63
CA LEU A 249 9.08 -0.86 -12.35
C LEU A 249 8.95 0.29 -11.35
N LEU A 250 9.37 1.49 -11.76
CA LEU A 250 9.38 2.67 -10.90
C LEU A 250 7.97 3.19 -10.59
N GLN A 251 7.07 3.19 -11.57
CA GLN A 251 5.67 3.57 -11.34
C GLN A 251 4.97 2.62 -10.37
N HIS A 252 5.24 1.31 -10.49
CA HIS A 252 4.68 0.35 -9.55
C HIS A 252 5.23 0.53 -8.14
N TYR A 253 6.55 0.72 -8.01
CA TYR A 253 7.18 0.98 -6.71
C TYR A 253 6.65 2.27 -6.07
N ASN A 254 6.61 3.36 -6.83
CA ASN A 254 6.04 4.63 -6.37
C ASN A 254 4.57 4.49 -5.97
N ALA A 255 3.78 3.69 -6.71
CA ALA A 255 2.39 3.38 -6.36
C ALA A 255 2.27 2.68 -5.00
N MET A 256 3.17 1.73 -4.73
CA MET A 256 3.22 1.09 -3.42
C MET A 256 3.58 2.08 -2.31
N LEU A 257 4.60 2.91 -2.51
CA LEU A 257 5.00 3.93 -1.53
C LEU A 257 3.85 4.89 -1.22
N TYR A 258 3.14 5.36 -2.25
CA TYR A 258 2.00 6.26 -2.08
C TYR A 258 0.83 5.60 -1.35
N ALA A 259 0.51 4.34 -1.68
CA ALA A 259 -0.51 3.57 -0.97
C ALA A 259 -0.13 3.35 0.51
N TYR A 260 1.14 3.05 0.79
CA TYR A 260 1.65 2.99 2.17
C TYR A 260 1.54 4.33 2.89
N GLN A 261 1.83 5.43 2.22
CA GLN A 261 1.67 6.77 2.80
C GLN A 261 0.22 7.04 3.22
N GLN A 262 -0.74 6.69 2.39
CA GLN A 262 -2.17 6.81 2.72
C GLN A 262 -2.55 5.90 3.91
N SER A 263 -2.08 4.65 3.88
CA SER A 263 -2.31 3.70 4.97
C SER A 263 -1.72 4.19 6.31
N MET A 264 -0.53 4.77 6.30
CA MET A 264 0.10 5.35 7.49
C MET A 264 -0.65 6.59 7.99
N SER A 265 -1.12 7.45 7.10
CA SER A 265 -1.95 8.60 7.48
C SER A 265 -3.24 8.15 8.16
N SER A 266 -3.91 7.14 7.62
CA SER A 266 -5.07 6.51 8.24
C SER A 266 -4.75 5.89 9.61
N ALA A 267 -3.63 5.18 9.72
CA ALA A 267 -3.14 4.60 10.98
C ALA A 267 -2.87 5.69 12.04
N TYR A 268 -2.27 6.80 11.64
CA TYR A 268 -2.02 7.93 12.52
C TYR A 268 -3.33 8.57 13.06
N HIS A 269 -4.32 8.78 12.18
CA HIS A 269 -5.63 9.28 12.60
C HIS A 269 -6.34 8.31 13.55
N GLN A 270 -6.25 6.99 13.29
CA GLN A 270 -6.77 5.98 14.20
C GLN A 270 -6.06 6.03 15.55
N LEU A 271 -4.74 6.18 15.58
CA LEU A 271 -3.94 6.32 16.80
C LEU A 271 -4.39 7.53 17.65
N GLN A 272 -4.62 8.69 17.00
CA GLN A 272 -5.12 9.88 17.68
C GLN A 272 -6.50 9.65 18.29
N SER A 273 -7.38 8.93 17.62
CA SER A 273 -8.73 8.64 18.10
C SER A 273 -8.77 7.70 19.30
N LEU A 274 -7.69 6.91 19.55
CA LEU A 274 -7.62 5.98 20.71
C LEU A 274 -7.82 6.68 22.05
N LYS A 275 -7.39 7.93 22.18
CA LYS A 275 -7.52 8.70 23.44
C LYS A 275 -8.98 8.91 23.85
N ALA A 276 -9.88 9.05 22.89
CA ALA A 276 -11.31 9.29 23.12
C ALA A 276 -12.11 8.01 23.40
N LEU A 277 -11.52 6.82 23.22
CA LEU A 277 -12.22 5.54 23.35
C LEU A 277 -12.19 5.03 24.81
N SER A 278 -13.26 4.33 25.21
CA SER A 278 -13.29 3.53 26.45
C SER A 278 -12.26 2.39 26.41
N SER A 279 -11.81 1.92 27.56
CA SER A 279 -10.72 0.93 27.68
C SER A 279 -10.91 -0.32 26.81
N SER A 280 -12.12 -0.91 26.79
CA SER A 280 -12.39 -2.11 25.99
C SER A 280 -12.40 -1.84 24.49
N ARG A 281 -12.96 -0.71 24.05
CA ARG A 281 -12.94 -0.29 22.63
C ARG A 281 -11.54 0.10 22.20
N ARG A 282 -10.77 0.74 23.07
CA ARG A 282 -9.36 1.11 22.85
C ARG A 282 -8.51 -0.11 22.58
N ARG A 283 -8.67 -1.18 23.35
CA ARG A 283 -7.93 -2.44 23.13
C ARG A 283 -8.20 -3.03 21.75
N LYS A 284 -9.47 -3.16 21.35
CA LYS A 284 -9.84 -3.69 20.02
C LYS A 284 -9.33 -2.81 18.87
N ALA A 285 -9.38 -1.48 19.05
CA ALA A 285 -8.85 -0.55 18.06
C ALA A 285 -7.33 -0.64 17.94
N LEU A 286 -6.63 -0.80 19.08
CA LEU A 286 -5.18 -0.99 19.13
C LEU A 286 -4.78 -2.31 18.46
N GLU A 287 -5.48 -3.41 18.70
CA GLU A 287 -5.22 -4.71 18.05
C GLU A 287 -5.33 -4.60 16.52
N LYS A 288 -6.36 -3.89 16.01
CA LYS A 288 -6.48 -3.62 14.56
C LYS A 288 -5.33 -2.78 14.01
N LEU A 289 -4.92 -1.78 14.78
CA LEU A 289 -3.81 -0.90 14.39
C LEU A 289 -2.49 -1.67 14.35
N ILE A 290 -2.23 -2.56 15.31
CA ILE A 290 -1.07 -3.44 15.33
C ILE A 290 -1.05 -4.35 14.10
N GLN A 291 -2.18 -4.97 13.77
CA GLN A 291 -2.29 -5.81 12.57
C GLN A 291 -1.96 -5.02 11.30
N ARG A 292 -2.43 -3.78 11.20
CA ARG A 292 -2.11 -2.88 10.09
C ARG A 292 -0.61 -2.56 10.04
N MET A 293 0.00 -2.29 11.19
CA MET A 293 1.44 -1.97 11.26
C MET A 293 2.34 -3.17 10.96
N VAL A 294 1.89 -4.40 11.19
CA VAL A 294 2.62 -5.61 10.74
C VAL A 294 2.79 -5.58 9.23
N SER A 295 1.77 -5.18 8.49
CA SER A 295 1.83 -5.08 7.02
C SER A 295 2.75 -3.94 6.56
N ILE A 296 2.81 -2.84 7.31
CA ILE A 296 3.72 -1.72 7.00
C ILE A 296 5.19 -2.13 7.20
N ARG A 297 5.49 -3.07 8.10
CA ARG A 297 6.85 -3.64 8.23
C ARG A 297 7.33 -4.35 6.97
N THR A 298 6.41 -4.79 6.12
CA THR A 298 6.79 -5.35 4.81
C THR A 298 7.41 -4.31 3.87
N LEU A 299 7.30 -3.02 4.17
CA LEU A 299 7.92 -1.96 3.37
C LEU A 299 9.45 -2.11 3.27
N GLU A 300 10.12 -2.47 4.38
CA GLU A 300 11.56 -2.73 4.35
C GLU A 300 11.91 -3.91 3.43
N TYR A 301 11.10 -4.95 3.44
CA TYR A 301 11.28 -6.07 2.54
C TYR A 301 11.04 -5.67 1.07
N ILE A 302 10.00 -4.90 0.79
CA ILE A 302 9.71 -4.38 -0.55
C ILE A 302 10.86 -3.52 -1.07
N ARG A 303 11.45 -2.71 -0.19
CA ARG A 303 12.65 -1.92 -0.52
C ARG A 303 13.81 -2.81 -0.96
N LEU A 304 14.10 -3.87 -0.21
CA LEU A 304 15.16 -4.82 -0.57
C LEU A 304 14.89 -5.47 -1.93
N GLU A 305 13.68 -5.96 -2.16
CA GLU A 305 13.26 -6.54 -3.43
C GLU A 305 13.35 -5.54 -4.60
N PHE A 306 13.01 -4.27 -4.35
CA PHE A 306 13.19 -3.20 -5.33
C PHE A 306 14.67 -2.95 -5.64
N CYS A 307 15.51 -2.82 -4.63
CA CYS A 307 16.97 -2.67 -4.80
C CYS A 307 17.57 -3.83 -5.58
N ASP A 308 17.13 -5.07 -5.32
CA ASP A 308 17.59 -6.23 -6.06
C ASP A 308 17.11 -6.22 -7.51
N SER A 309 15.86 -5.78 -7.75
CA SER A 309 15.35 -5.57 -9.11
C SER A 309 16.15 -4.50 -9.88
N LEU A 310 16.56 -3.40 -9.21
CA LEU A 310 17.42 -2.37 -9.81
C LEU A 310 18.83 -2.89 -10.11
N ARG A 311 19.38 -3.76 -9.25
CA ARG A 311 20.69 -4.39 -9.51
C ARG A 311 20.67 -5.29 -10.74
N GLY A 312 19.53 -5.90 -11.04
CA GLY A 312 19.32 -6.71 -12.24
C GLY A 312 19.26 -5.92 -13.54
N LEU A 313 19.06 -4.59 -13.48
CA LEU A 313 19.05 -3.75 -14.68
C LEU A 313 20.44 -3.60 -15.28
N GLN A 314 20.53 -3.77 -16.59
CA GLN A 314 21.78 -3.68 -17.37
C GLN A 314 21.69 -2.61 -18.44
N GLY A 315 22.85 -2.19 -18.97
CA GLY A 315 22.95 -1.20 -20.03
C GLY A 315 22.38 0.17 -19.66
N SER A 316 21.70 0.82 -20.60
CA SER A 316 21.07 2.13 -20.43
C SER A 316 19.92 2.15 -19.40
N ARG A 317 19.36 1.01 -19.06
CA ARG A 317 18.25 0.88 -18.11
C ARG A 317 18.61 1.32 -16.69
N LYS A 318 19.83 1.04 -16.26
CA LYS A 318 20.27 1.38 -14.89
C LYS A 318 20.49 2.89 -14.69
N PRO A 319 21.21 3.61 -15.56
CA PRO A 319 21.28 5.07 -15.50
C PRO A 319 19.91 5.74 -15.55
N LEU A 320 19.03 5.27 -16.45
CA LEU A 320 17.65 5.77 -16.55
C LEU A 320 16.87 5.58 -15.24
N ALA A 321 16.96 4.40 -14.62
CA ALA A 321 16.30 4.15 -13.34
C ALA A 321 16.80 5.10 -12.25
N ASN A 322 18.11 5.32 -12.17
CA ASN A 322 18.69 6.24 -11.19
C ASN A 322 18.21 7.69 -11.43
N ALA A 323 18.24 8.16 -12.67
CA ALA A 323 17.75 9.50 -13.00
C ALA A 323 16.26 9.71 -12.65
N LEU A 324 15.44 8.71 -12.88
CA LEU A 324 14.01 8.73 -12.50
C LEU A 324 13.82 8.69 -10.97
N ILE A 325 14.60 7.89 -10.25
CA ILE A 325 14.57 7.83 -8.79
C ILE A 325 14.87 9.20 -8.19
N ASP A 326 15.90 9.86 -8.71
CA ASP A 326 16.31 11.20 -8.27
C ASP A 326 15.26 12.25 -8.63
N ALA A 327 14.78 12.25 -9.87
CA ALA A 327 13.78 13.21 -10.35
C ALA A 327 12.41 13.08 -9.67
N TRP A 328 12.02 11.88 -9.25
CA TRP A 328 10.78 11.62 -8.53
C TRP A 328 10.95 11.59 -7.01
N GLU A 329 12.16 11.88 -6.51
CA GLU A 329 12.49 11.94 -5.09
C GLU A 329 12.11 10.66 -4.33
N ILE A 330 12.20 9.50 -4.99
CA ILE A 330 11.73 8.22 -4.45
C ILE A 330 12.39 7.91 -3.11
N ASN A 331 13.72 8.12 -3.00
CA ASN A 331 14.45 7.86 -1.77
C ASN A 331 13.98 8.74 -0.61
N ALA A 332 13.68 10.02 -0.87
CA ALA A 332 13.19 10.94 0.16
C ALA A 332 11.78 10.55 0.66
N VAL A 333 10.91 10.11 -0.26
CA VAL A 333 9.58 9.58 0.08
C VAL A 333 9.70 8.33 0.95
N GLU A 334 10.60 7.43 0.58
CA GLU A 334 10.86 6.18 1.27
C GLU A 334 11.36 6.42 2.71
N ASP A 335 12.39 7.27 2.88
CA ASP A 335 12.93 7.62 4.19
C ASP A 335 11.86 8.26 5.07
N SER A 336 11.06 9.19 4.52
CA SER A 336 9.92 9.79 5.22
C SER A 336 8.88 8.76 5.67
N LEU A 337 8.64 7.72 4.88
CA LEU A 337 7.72 6.65 5.23
C LEU A 337 8.26 5.78 6.36
N LEU A 338 9.55 5.44 6.34
CA LEU A 338 10.20 4.67 7.39
C LEU A 338 10.19 5.42 8.73
N ASP A 339 10.44 6.72 8.72
CA ASP A 339 10.37 7.57 9.91
C ASP A 339 8.95 7.62 10.49
N ARG A 340 7.94 7.78 9.63
CA ARG A 340 6.52 7.74 10.05
C ARG A 340 6.13 6.38 10.62
N ALA A 341 6.59 5.28 10.01
CA ALA A 341 6.35 3.94 10.52
C ALA A 341 6.97 3.74 11.89
N ALA A 342 8.21 4.20 12.11
CA ALA A 342 8.90 4.16 13.39
C ALA A 342 8.15 4.97 14.45
N TYR A 343 7.70 6.17 14.12
CA TYR A 343 6.90 7.00 15.02
C TYR A 343 5.62 6.31 15.47
N ILE A 344 4.84 5.77 14.53
CA ILE A 344 3.57 5.10 14.84
C ILE A 344 3.82 3.84 15.68
N ASN A 345 4.84 3.04 15.37
CA ASN A 345 5.21 1.85 16.14
C ASN A 345 5.58 2.20 17.58
N ASN A 346 6.37 3.25 17.80
CA ASN A 346 6.74 3.73 19.13
C ASN A 346 5.52 4.19 19.92
N ALA A 347 4.59 4.89 19.28
CA ALA A 347 3.35 5.33 19.90
C ALA A 347 2.45 4.14 20.28
N ILE A 348 2.30 3.13 19.40
CA ILE A 348 1.58 1.89 19.68
C ILE A 348 2.17 1.19 20.91
N SER A 349 3.50 0.99 20.93
CA SER A 349 4.19 0.35 22.05
C SER A 349 3.98 1.10 23.37
N SER A 350 3.93 2.43 23.32
CA SER A 350 3.59 3.25 24.49
C SER A 350 2.16 2.98 25.00
N TYR A 351 1.18 2.89 24.10
CA TYR A 351 -0.21 2.55 24.47
C TYR A 351 -0.34 1.12 25.00
N GLU A 352 0.34 0.15 24.41
CA GLU A 352 0.38 -1.23 24.90
C GLU A 352 0.93 -1.31 26.31
N ASN A 353 2.04 -0.62 26.55
CA ASN A 353 2.65 -0.55 27.89
C ASN A 353 1.71 0.08 28.92
N GLN A 354 0.96 1.13 28.53
CA GLN A 354 -0.04 1.74 29.42
C GLN A 354 -1.19 0.77 29.74
N LEU A 355 -1.70 0.06 28.74
CA LEU A 355 -2.75 -0.95 28.92
C LEU A 355 -2.28 -2.11 29.79
N ASN A 356 -1.09 -2.63 29.54
CA ASN A 356 -0.51 -3.72 30.31
C ASN A 356 -0.27 -3.29 31.79
N ARG A 357 0.18 -2.07 32.03
CA ARG A 357 0.29 -1.54 33.40
C ARG A 357 -1.07 -1.48 34.10
N ALA A 358 -2.13 -1.05 33.39
CA ALA A 358 -3.47 -1.01 33.96
C ALA A 358 -4.02 -2.41 34.26
N ILE A 359 -3.75 -3.40 33.38
CA ILE A 359 -4.14 -4.79 33.61
C ILE A 359 -3.36 -5.38 34.79
N ASN A 360 -2.05 -5.18 34.85
CA ASN A 360 -1.22 -5.70 35.92
C ASN A 360 -1.66 -5.13 37.29
N LYS A 361 -1.98 -3.84 37.35
CA LYS A 361 -2.55 -3.23 38.56
C LYS A 361 -3.87 -3.90 38.97
N SER A 362 -4.75 -4.19 38.02
CA SER A 362 -6.00 -4.89 38.30
C SER A 362 -5.76 -6.31 38.81
N ILE A 363 -4.79 -7.02 38.26
CA ILE A 363 -4.38 -8.36 38.70
C ILE A 363 -3.79 -8.26 40.13
N GLU A 364 -2.94 -7.28 40.40
CA GLU A 364 -2.37 -7.03 41.74
C GLU A 364 -3.47 -6.79 42.79
N VAL A 365 -4.49 -5.99 42.47
CA VAL A 365 -5.64 -5.76 43.33
C VAL A 365 -6.43 -7.04 43.59
N ILE A 366 -6.68 -7.83 42.56
CA ILE A 366 -7.39 -9.12 42.69
C ILE A 366 -6.58 -10.11 43.54
N LEU A 367 -5.27 -10.21 43.32
CA LEU A 367 -4.39 -11.08 44.09
C LEU A 367 -4.34 -10.65 45.57
N MET A 368 -4.32 -9.33 45.80
CA MET A 368 -4.36 -8.78 47.16
C MET A 368 -5.69 -9.08 47.85
N LEU A 369 -6.82 -8.99 47.14
CA LEU A 369 -8.13 -9.38 47.69
C LEU A 369 -8.20 -10.89 48.01
N ILE A 370 -7.71 -11.75 47.12
CA ILE A 370 -7.65 -13.18 47.35
C ILE A 370 -6.73 -13.49 48.55
N GLY A 371 -5.54 -12.86 48.60
CA GLY A 371 -4.61 -13.02 49.72
C GLY A 371 -5.22 -12.53 51.04
N GLY A 372 -5.94 -11.41 51.00
CA GLY A 372 -6.66 -10.87 52.17
C GLY A 372 -7.75 -11.82 52.66
N ILE A 373 -8.57 -12.39 51.79
CA ILE A 373 -9.59 -13.37 52.13
C ILE A 373 -8.95 -14.63 52.71
N SER A 374 -7.86 -15.12 52.10
CA SER A 374 -7.12 -16.27 52.63
C SER A 374 -6.54 -16.02 54.00
N LEU A 375 -6.07 -14.80 54.27
CA LEU A 375 -5.53 -14.41 55.56
C LEU A 375 -6.62 -14.39 56.63
N VAL A 376 -7.82 -13.89 56.32
CA VAL A 376 -9.00 -13.96 57.17
C VAL A 376 -9.37 -15.41 57.49
N ASP A 377 -9.37 -16.27 56.49
CA ASP A 377 -9.72 -17.69 56.64
C ASP A 377 -8.70 -18.43 57.52
N ILE A 378 -7.41 -18.22 57.30
CA ILE A 378 -6.32 -18.76 58.13
C ILE A 378 -6.45 -18.27 59.54
N THR A 379 -6.72 -16.99 59.76
CA THR A 379 -6.88 -16.38 61.11
C THR A 379 -8.07 -16.99 61.82
N ASN A 380 -9.20 -17.19 61.14
CA ASN A 380 -10.37 -17.87 61.69
C ASN A 380 -10.07 -19.32 62.10
N ASN A 381 -9.32 -20.05 61.26
CA ASN A 381 -8.90 -21.41 61.60
C ASN A 381 -7.97 -21.46 62.82
N PHE A 382 -7.07 -20.48 62.96
CA PHE A 382 -6.23 -20.36 64.18
C PHE A 382 -7.04 -20.05 65.42
N VAL A 383 -8.02 -19.16 65.34
CA VAL A 383 -8.92 -18.86 66.50
C VAL A 383 -9.72 -20.10 66.88
N ALA A 384 -10.31 -20.80 65.90
CA ALA A 384 -11.04 -22.05 66.16
C ALA A 384 -10.14 -23.12 66.79
N ALA A 385 -8.92 -23.27 66.30
CA ALA A 385 -7.94 -24.20 66.83
C ALA A 385 -7.52 -23.83 68.27
N SER A 386 -7.31 -22.53 68.54
CA SER A 386 -6.90 -22.05 69.86
C SER A 386 -7.95 -22.34 70.95
N GLN A 387 -9.23 -22.32 70.58
CA GLN A 387 -10.32 -22.64 71.52
C GLN A 387 -10.39 -24.15 71.84
N SER A 388 -9.80 -25.00 71.03
CA SER A 388 -9.79 -26.46 71.21
C SER A 388 -8.57 -26.97 71.97
N VAL A 389 -7.54 -26.18 72.14
CA VAL A 389 -6.28 -26.54 72.81
C VAL A 389 -6.42 -26.36 74.31
N LYS A 390 -6.03 -27.35 75.14
CA LYS A 390 -5.94 -27.21 76.58
C LYS A 390 -4.79 -26.26 76.91
N HIS A 391 -5.10 -25.22 77.73
CA HIS A 391 -4.08 -24.30 78.20
C HIS A 391 -3.11 -25.02 79.14
N ASP A 392 -1.85 -24.93 78.81
CA ASP A 392 -0.75 -25.35 79.69
C ASP A 392 -0.07 -24.11 80.30
N SER A 393 1.02 -24.29 81.06
CA SER A 393 1.73 -23.21 81.70
C SER A 393 2.70 -22.44 80.80
N THR A 394 2.76 -22.77 79.45
CA THR A 394 3.69 -22.18 78.53
C THR A 394 2.95 -21.27 77.54
N TRP A 395 3.42 -20.03 77.40
CA TRP A 395 2.84 -19.06 76.44
C TRP A 395 3.22 -19.42 74.97
N GLY A 396 2.20 -19.65 74.17
CA GLY A 396 2.35 -19.93 72.75
C GLY A 396 1.47 -19.03 71.89
N ILE A 397 1.58 -19.19 70.58
CA ILE A 397 0.82 -18.42 69.59
C ILE A 397 -0.70 -18.62 69.79
N TYR A 398 -1.13 -19.82 70.16
CA TYR A 398 -2.55 -20.12 70.40
C TYR A 398 -3.14 -19.37 71.57
N ASP A 399 -2.32 -19.04 72.63
CA ASP A 399 -2.78 -18.27 73.76
C ASP A 399 -3.15 -16.83 73.42
N ILE A 400 -2.43 -16.24 72.49
CA ILE A 400 -2.73 -14.90 71.98
C ILE A 400 -4.10 -14.91 71.26
N PHE A 401 -4.36 -15.91 70.46
CA PHE A 401 -5.62 -16.02 69.70
C PHE A 401 -6.80 -16.45 70.60
N SER A 402 -6.56 -17.15 71.70
CA SER A 402 -7.58 -17.54 72.65
C SER A 402 -8.14 -16.34 73.45
N LEU A 403 -7.37 -15.25 73.58
CA LEU A 403 -7.79 -14.00 74.22
C LEU A 403 -8.71 -13.15 73.32
N MET A 404 -8.76 -13.45 72.04
CA MET A 404 -9.59 -12.71 71.10
C MET A 404 -10.86 -13.48 70.80
N SER A 405 -12.01 -12.76 70.81
CA SER A 405 -13.22 -13.35 70.28
C SER A 405 -13.12 -13.54 68.75
N SER A 406 -13.74 -14.61 68.23
CA SER A 406 -13.78 -14.87 66.80
C SER A 406 -14.26 -13.66 65.98
N GLU A 407 -15.26 -12.95 66.52
CA GLU A 407 -15.84 -11.77 65.88
C GLU A 407 -14.87 -10.60 65.82
N ASN A 408 -14.11 -10.31 66.88
CA ASN A 408 -13.11 -9.25 66.91
C ASN A 408 -11.92 -9.55 65.99
N THR A 409 -11.53 -10.81 65.86
CA THR A 409 -10.43 -11.24 65.01
C THR A 409 -10.80 -11.09 63.52
N VAL A 410 -12.04 -11.46 63.14
CA VAL A 410 -12.53 -11.24 61.77
C VAL A 410 -12.61 -9.75 61.43
N ASN A 411 -13.13 -8.93 62.40
CA ASN A 411 -13.20 -7.49 62.20
C ASN A 411 -11.80 -6.85 62.02
N LEU A 412 -10.83 -7.28 62.79
CA LEU A 412 -9.46 -6.78 62.73
C LEU A 412 -8.76 -7.19 61.42
N ALA A 413 -8.98 -8.42 60.98
CA ALA A 413 -8.49 -8.93 59.69
C ALA A 413 -9.13 -8.17 58.50
N LEU A 414 -10.45 -7.93 58.54
CA LEU A 414 -11.14 -7.11 57.56
C LEU A 414 -10.62 -5.67 57.50
N ILE A 415 -10.40 -5.03 58.67
CA ILE A 415 -9.82 -3.70 58.75
C ILE A 415 -8.41 -3.69 58.15
N ALA A 416 -7.60 -4.70 58.45
CA ALA A 416 -6.24 -4.81 57.88
C ALA A 416 -6.27 -4.95 56.35
N VAL A 417 -7.17 -5.75 55.81
CA VAL A 417 -7.36 -5.91 54.35
C VAL A 417 -7.84 -4.59 53.72
N LEU A 418 -8.79 -3.90 54.38
CA LEU A 418 -9.26 -2.59 53.90
C LEU A 418 -8.17 -1.52 53.95
N LEU A 419 -7.36 -1.48 55.00
CA LEU A 419 -6.22 -0.57 55.12
C LEU A 419 -5.16 -0.85 54.07
N MET A 420 -4.85 -2.11 53.81
CA MET A 420 -3.95 -2.48 52.70
C MET A 420 -4.50 -2.04 51.36
N ALA A 421 -5.78 -2.27 51.11
CA ALA A 421 -6.45 -1.81 49.89
C ALA A 421 -6.42 -0.29 49.70
N LEU A 422 -6.65 0.46 50.79
CA LEU A 422 -6.58 1.92 50.81
C LEU A 422 -5.15 2.45 50.61
N LEU A 423 -4.15 1.85 51.27
CA LEU A 423 -2.74 2.21 51.08
C LEU A 423 -2.29 1.95 49.61
N PHE A 424 -2.74 0.85 49.02
CA PHE A 424 -2.46 0.55 47.64
C PHE A 424 -3.17 1.52 46.67
N ALA A 425 -4.39 1.93 46.98
CA ALA A 425 -5.13 2.93 46.23
C ALA A 425 -4.54 4.35 46.36
N LYS A 426 -3.97 4.69 47.51
CA LYS A 426 -3.36 6.01 47.79
C LYS A 426 -1.97 6.18 47.19
N ASN A 427 -1.22 5.10 46.96
CA ASN A 427 0.08 5.12 46.30
C ASN A 427 -0.03 5.20 44.76
N LYS A 428 -1.15 5.65 44.29
CA LYS A 428 -1.45 6.05 42.91
C LYS A 428 -1.36 7.55 42.76
#